data_e7c56d5b13f8537bcb08d8a626b14643
#
_entry.id   e7c56d5b13f8537bcb08d8a626b14643
#
_cell.length_a   1.000
_cell.length_b   1.000
_cell.length_c   1.000
_cell.angle_alpha   90.00
_cell.angle_beta   90.00
_cell.angle_gamma   90.00
#
_symmetry.space_group_name_H-M   'P 1'
#
loop_
_entity.id
_entity.type
_entity.pdbx_description
1 polymer ?
#
loop_
_entity_poly.entity_id
_entity_poly.type
_entity_poly.pdbx_seq_one_letter_code
_entity_poly.pdbx_strand_id
1 'polypeptide(L)'
;GAWSPNTAQGRLVLAGVAVAALCAALTRLTVILVEAQAQSVLNWLAGSLANVGAAQVQLLWPCTLIGGVWALWCAPRLNLINLGEDAARSLGVGIASLRLQVFVASLLLVGASVCAVGPIGFVGLIAPNIIRQFLGNDYRWLIPLSAALGAVIVLGADLLSRAVAFPVETPAGVVTALIGAPFFLFLARRTL
;
A
#
# COMPACT_ATOMS: atom_id res chain seq x y z
N GLY A 1 24.77 12.28 -3.41
CA GLY A 1 24.55 12.85 -4.72
C GLY A 1 23.98 11.85 -5.68
N ALA A 2 22.82 12.16 -6.27
CA ALA A 2 22.62 11.84 -7.66
C ALA A 2 21.24 11.27 -7.94
N TRP A 3 20.31 12.15 -7.99
CA TRP A 3 19.18 11.99 -8.90
C TRP A 3 19.66 12.40 -10.30
N SER A 4 20.26 11.47 -11.05
CA SER A 4 20.48 11.70 -12.47
C SER A 4 19.32 11.08 -13.24
N PRO A 5 18.61 11.88 -14.09
CA PRO A 5 17.46 11.39 -14.87
C PRO A 5 17.85 10.31 -15.90
N ASN A 6 19.11 10.01 -16.02
CA ASN A 6 19.65 9.05 -16.98
C ASN A 6 19.86 7.62 -16.42
N THR A 7 19.59 7.38 -15.14
CA THR A 7 19.60 6.03 -14.59
C THR A 7 18.29 5.30 -14.90
N ALA A 8 18.34 3.99 -15.12
CA ALA A 8 17.15 3.19 -15.41
C ALA A 8 16.06 3.36 -14.33
N GLN A 9 16.47 3.55 -13.07
CA GLN A 9 15.57 3.82 -11.95
C GLN A 9 14.90 5.20 -12.05
N GLY A 10 15.62 6.25 -12.45
CA GLY A 10 15.05 7.58 -12.65
C GLY A 10 14.00 7.62 -13.76
N ARG A 11 14.25 6.91 -14.86
CA ARG A 11 13.29 6.78 -15.98
C ARG A 11 12.02 6.04 -15.56
N LEU A 12 12.13 5.02 -14.72
CA LEU A 12 10.98 4.26 -14.21
C LEU A 12 10.12 5.11 -13.28
N VAL A 13 10.73 5.91 -12.41
CA VAL A 13 10.03 6.84 -11.52
C VAL A 13 9.32 7.93 -12.34
N LEU A 14 10.01 8.53 -13.32
CA LEU A 14 9.41 9.55 -14.20
C LEU A 14 8.23 8.97 -15.01
N ALA A 15 8.38 7.76 -15.54
CA ALA A 15 7.28 7.08 -16.24
C ALA A 15 6.08 6.84 -15.30
N GLY A 16 6.33 6.40 -14.06
CA GLY A 16 5.29 6.22 -13.05
C GLY A 16 4.56 7.53 -12.73
N VAL A 17 5.29 8.62 -12.54
CA VAL A 17 4.72 9.96 -12.31
C VAL A 17 3.90 10.43 -13.50
N ALA A 18 4.39 10.24 -14.73
CA ALA A 18 3.67 10.61 -15.94
C ALA A 18 2.34 9.85 -16.10
N VAL A 19 2.36 8.53 -15.87
CA VAL A 19 1.15 7.68 -15.89
C VAL A 19 0.19 8.10 -14.79
N ALA A 20 0.66 8.35 -13.58
CA ALA A 20 -0.18 8.80 -12.47
C ALA A 20 -0.83 10.17 -12.78
N ALA A 21 -0.08 11.12 -13.37
CA ALA A 21 -0.61 12.41 -13.79
C ALA A 21 -1.68 12.28 -14.87
N LEU A 22 -1.45 11.40 -15.86
CA LEU A 22 -2.44 11.09 -16.90
C LEU A 22 -3.72 10.51 -16.33
N CYS A 23 -3.61 9.51 -15.46
CA CYS A 23 -4.77 8.90 -14.78
C CYS A 23 -5.52 9.93 -13.94
N ALA A 24 -4.82 10.80 -13.21
CA ALA A 24 -5.44 11.87 -12.43
C ALA A 24 -6.18 12.89 -13.32
N ALA A 25 -5.62 13.24 -14.48
CA ALA A 25 -6.27 14.13 -15.44
C ALA A 25 -7.55 13.51 -16.03
N LEU A 26 -7.49 12.21 -16.40
CA LEU A 26 -8.66 11.47 -16.89
C LEU A 26 -9.76 11.37 -15.82
N THR A 27 -9.39 11.10 -14.57
CA THR A 27 -10.34 11.06 -13.44
C THR A 27 -11.03 12.41 -13.27
N ARG A 28 -10.27 13.52 -13.29
CA ARG A 28 -10.85 14.88 -13.19
C ARG A 28 -11.79 15.18 -14.34
N LEU A 29 -11.43 14.80 -15.56
CA LEU A 29 -12.27 14.98 -16.73
C LEU A 29 -13.59 14.21 -16.57
N THR A 30 -13.54 12.96 -16.11
CA THR A 30 -14.73 12.14 -15.88
C THR A 30 -15.65 12.74 -14.80
N VAL A 31 -15.07 13.25 -13.71
CA VAL A 31 -15.82 13.93 -12.62
C VAL A 31 -16.54 15.19 -13.13
N ILE A 32 -15.89 15.96 -14.02
CA ILE A 32 -16.49 17.16 -14.61
C ILE A 32 -17.64 16.81 -15.58
N LEU A 33 -17.48 15.75 -16.37
CA LEU A 33 -18.47 15.34 -17.36
C LEU A 33 -19.71 14.65 -16.75
N VAL A 34 -19.59 14.08 -15.56
CA VAL A 34 -20.66 13.32 -14.91
C VAL A 34 -20.94 13.91 -13.50
N GLU A 35 -21.50 15.14 -13.48
CA GLU A 35 -21.77 15.90 -12.25
C GLU A 35 -22.64 15.13 -11.24
N ALA A 36 -23.62 14.36 -11.71
CA ALA A 36 -24.53 13.59 -10.85
C ALA A 36 -23.83 12.50 -9.99
N GLN A 37 -22.65 12.03 -10.40
CA GLN A 37 -21.88 10.99 -9.69
C GLN A 37 -20.58 11.51 -9.11
N ALA A 38 -20.27 12.79 -9.32
CA ALA A 38 -19.01 13.40 -8.89
C ALA A 38 -18.75 13.20 -7.39
N GLN A 39 -19.78 13.38 -6.55
CA GLN A 39 -19.66 13.22 -5.10
C GLN A 39 -19.33 11.76 -4.70
N SER A 40 -19.94 10.79 -5.37
CA SER A 40 -19.66 9.37 -5.11
C SER A 40 -18.22 9.00 -5.47
N VAL A 41 -17.71 9.49 -6.60
CA VAL A 41 -16.32 9.29 -7.03
C VAL A 41 -15.34 9.95 -6.08
N LEU A 42 -15.61 11.18 -5.63
CA LEU A 42 -14.76 11.89 -4.66
C LEU A 42 -14.71 11.16 -3.32
N ASN A 43 -15.85 10.68 -2.83
CA ASN A 43 -15.91 9.89 -1.60
C ASN A 43 -15.14 8.58 -1.72
N TRP A 44 -15.23 7.90 -2.87
CA TRP A 44 -14.46 6.69 -3.11
C TRP A 44 -12.95 6.97 -3.19
N LEU A 45 -12.53 8.04 -3.88
CA LEU A 45 -11.13 8.47 -3.96
C LEU A 45 -10.53 8.87 -2.61
N ALA A 46 -11.37 9.30 -1.67
CA ALA A 46 -10.91 9.63 -0.33
C ALA A 46 -10.62 8.40 0.54
N GLY A 47 -11.03 7.19 0.13
CA GLY A 47 -10.84 5.93 0.85
C GLY A 47 -11.67 5.84 2.12
N SER A 48 -12.72 5.03 2.12
CA SER A 48 -13.66 4.89 3.26
C SER A 48 -14.07 3.45 3.49
N LEU A 49 -14.18 3.07 4.78
CA LEU A 49 -14.75 1.78 5.18
C LEU A 49 -16.26 1.85 5.44
N ALA A 50 -16.86 3.05 5.41
CA ALA A 50 -18.27 3.25 5.80
C ALA A 50 -19.28 2.45 4.96
N ASN A 51 -18.99 2.25 3.68
CA ASN A 51 -19.88 1.56 2.74
C ASN A 51 -19.45 0.12 2.44
N VAL A 52 -18.58 -0.47 3.27
CA VAL A 52 -18.11 -1.86 3.08
C VAL A 52 -19.15 -2.83 3.63
N GLY A 53 -19.80 -3.56 2.75
CA GLY A 53 -20.79 -4.59 3.08
C GLY A 53 -20.25 -6.02 2.97
N ALA A 54 -21.12 -6.98 3.20
CA ALA A 54 -20.78 -8.41 3.15
C ALA A 54 -20.25 -8.85 1.77
N ALA A 55 -20.72 -8.24 0.69
CA ALA A 55 -20.28 -8.58 -0.67
C ALA A 55 -18.81 -8.23 -0.90
N GLN A 56 -18.34 -7.07 -0.43
CA GLN A 56 -16.93 -6.67 -0.50
C GLN A 56 -16.04 -7.58 0.36
N VAL A 57 -16.52 -7.96 1.55
CA VAL A 57 -15.80 -8.89 2.43
C VAL A 57 -15.68 -10.26 1.77
N GLN A 58 -16.74 -10.78 1.15
CA GLN A 58 -16.71 -12.07 0.44
C GLN A 58 -15.73 -12.07 -0.74
N LEU A 59 -15.52 -10.92 -1.38
CA LEU A 59 -14.54 -10.78 -2.45
C LEU A 59 -13.10 -10.66 -1.91
N LEU A 60 -12.92 -9.94 -0.81
CA LEU A 60 -11.60 -9.63 -0.25
C LEU A 60 -10.96 -10.81 0.49
N TRP A 61 -11.74 -11.57 1.26
CA TRP A 61 -11.17 -12.61 2.11
C TRP A 61 -10.40 -13.69 1.34
N PRO A 62 -10.87 -14.22 0.17
CA PRO A 62 -10.10 -15.19 -0.57
C PRO A 62 -8.84 -14.57 -1.19
N CYS A 63 -8.92 -13.33 -1.67
CA CYS A 63 -7.75 -12.60 -2.20
C CYS A 63 -6.68 -12.40 -1.12
N THR A 64 -7.09 -12.01 0.09
CA THR A 64 -6.17 -11.80 1.22
C THR A 64 -5.56 -13.10 1.72
N LEU A 65 -6.31 -14.20 1.74
CA LEU A 65 -5.78 -15.51 2.10
C LEU A 65 -4.77 -16.01 1.06
N ILE A 66 -5.14 -16.01 -0.21
CA ILE A 66 -4.27 -16.50 -1.29
C ILE A 66 -3.00 -15.64 -1.36
N GLY A 67 -3.15 -14.32 -1.39
CA GLY A 67 -2.02 -13.39 -1.46
C GLY A 67 -1.15 -13.43 -0.19
N GLY A 68 -1.76 -13.56 0.98
CA GLY A 68 -1.05 -13.69 2.26
C GLY A 68 -0.25 -14.98 2.36
N VAL A 69 -0.84 -16.12 2.00
CA VAL A 69 -0.14 -17.41 1.94
C VAL A 69 1.00 -17.36 0.93
N TRP A 70 0.76 -16.77 -0.24
CA TRP A 70 1.82 -16.60 -1.24
C TRP A 70 2.95 -15.69 -0.75
N ALA A 71 2.64 -14.58 -0.11
CA ALA A 71 3.63 -13.69 0.46
C ALA A 71 4.49 -14.39 1.53
N LEU A 72 3.87 -15.18 2.41
CA LEU A 72 4.57 -15.99 3.41
C LEU A 72 5.43 -17.09 2.77
N TRP A 73 4.98 -17.70 1.69
CA TRP A 73 5.76 -18.69 0.94
C TRP A 73 6.99 -18.06 0.27
N CYS A 74 6.91 -16.80 -0.15
CA CYS A 74 8.04 -16.04 -0.70
C CYS A 74 9.01 -15.54 0.40
N ALA A 75 8.58 -15.41 1.65
CA ALA A 75 9.34 -14.81 2.74
C ALA A 75 10.75 -15.44 2.95
N PRO A 76 10.95 -16.78 2.96
CA PRO A 76 12.27 -17.36 3.09
C PRO A 76 13.22 -16.97 1.97
N ARG A 77 12.70 -16.90 0.73
CA ARG A 77 13.49 -16.53 -0.45
C ARG A 77 13.85 -15.04 -0.43
N LEU A 78 12.95 -14.18 0.07
CA LEU A 78 13.22 -12.76 0.29
C LEU A 78 14.32 -12.54 1.33
N ASN A 79 14.36 -13.37 2.39
CA ASN A 79 15.44 -13.33 3.37
C ASN A 79 16.81 -13.65 2.77
N LEU A 80 16.87 -14.54 1.78
CA LEU A 80 18.12 -14.84 1.09
C LEU A 80 18.64 -13.64 0.26
N ILE A 81 17.73 -12.81 -0.29
CA ILE A 81 18.12 -11.59 -1.00
C ILE A 81 18.74 -10.55 -0.03
N ASN A 82 18.35 -10.54 1.25
CA ASN A 82 18.97 -9.66 2.24
C ASN A 82 20.47 -9.97 2.49
N LEU A 83 20.93 -11.19 2.17
CA LEU A 83 22.33 -11.59 2.23
C LEU A 83 23.15 -11.08 1.03
N GLY A 84 22.49 -10.49 0.05
CA GLY A 84 23.06 -10.05 -1.22
C GLY A 84 22.56 -10.86 -2.41
N GLU A 85 22.42 -10.20 -3.56
CA GLU A 85 21.88 -10.84 -4.78
C GLU A 85 22.77 -11.98 -5.28
N ASP A 86 24.10 -11.84 -5.18
CA ASP A 86 25.05 -12.86 -5.65
C ASP A 86 25.00 -14.10 -4.74
N ALA A 87 24.90 -13.89 -3.43
CA ALA A 87 24.71 -14.99 -2.48
C ALA A 87 23.37 -15.72 -2.71
N ALA A 88 22.28 -14.98 -2.97
CA ALA A 88 20.98 -15.57 -3.26
C ALA A 88 21.00 -16.38 -4.57
N ARG A 89 21.71 -15.91 -5.61
CA ARG A 89 21.87 -16.64 -6.88
C ARG A 89 22.67 -17.94 -6.70
N SER A 90 23.76 -17.90 -5.93
CA SER A 90 24.57 -19.11 -5.65
C SER A 90 23.78 -20.18 -4.88
N LEU A 91 22.76 -19.76 -4.10
CA LEU A 91 21.81 -20.64 -3.41
C LEU A 91 20.62 -21.06 -4.29
N GLY A 92 20.65 -20.77 -5.60
CA GLY A 92 19.64 -21.19 -6.55
C GLY A 92 18.36 -20.34 -6.59
N VAL A 93 18.37 -19.15 -6.01
CA VAL A 93 17.20 -18.25 -6.04
C VAL A 93 17.14 -17.51 -7.39
N GLY A 94 16.10 -17.75 -8.16
CA GLY A 94 15.79 -16.99 -9.38
C GLY A 94 15.25 -15.59 -9.03
N ILE A 95 16.13 -14.61 -8.88
CA ILE A 95 15.78 -13.25 -8.39
C ILE A 95 14.71 -12.59 -9.26
N ALA A 96 14.82 -12.68 -10.59
CA ALA A 96 13.85 -12.08 -11.51
C ALA A 96 12.46 -12.71 -11.35
N SER A 97 12.39 -14.03 -11.23
CA SER A 97 11.13 -14.77 -11.00
C SER A 97 10.53 -14.42 -9.64
N LEU A 98 11.35 -14.35 -8.58
CA LEU A 98 10.88 -13.99 -7.25
C LEU A 98 10.36 -12.56 -7.21
N ARG A 99 11.05 -11.59 -7.82
CA ARG A 99 10.59 -10.21 -7.93
C ARG A 99 9.24 -10.12 -8.66
N LEU A 100 9.09 -10.86 -9.76
CA LEU A 100 7.83 -10.90 -10.50
C LEU A 100 6.71 -11.50 -9.65
N GLN A 101 6.96 -12.60 -8.94
CA GLN A 101 5.98 -13.24 -8.06
C GLN A 101 5.50 -12.30 -6.95
N VAL A 102 6.44 -11.62 -6.26
CA VAL A 102 6.11 -10.65 -5.22
C VAL A 102 5.35 -9.45 -5.78
N PHE A 103 5.75 -8.97 -6.96
CA PHE A 103 5.08 -7.86 -7.63
C PHE A 103 3.62 -8.22 -8.01
N VAL A 104 3.39 -9.39 -8.59
CA VAL A 104 2.04 -9.86 -8.95
C VAL A 104 1.18 -10.05 -7.70
N ALA A 105 1.72 -10.69 -6.65
CA ALA A 105 1.00 -10.85 -5.38
C ALA A 105 0.63 -9.49 -4.76
N SER A 106 1.55 -8.53 -4.77
CA SER A 106 1.31 -7.18 -4.27
C SER A 106 0.24 -6.45 -5.08
N LEU A 107 0.27 -6.54 -6.41
CA LEU A 107 -0.74 -5.94 -7.29
C LEU A 107 -2.14 -6.50 -7.02
N LEU A 108 -2.25 -7.82 -6.85
CA LEU A 108 -3.53 -8.47 -6.56
C LEU A 108 -4.09 -8.03 -5.20
N LEU A 109 -3.25 -8.02 -4.15
CA LEU A 109 -3.67 -7.62 -2.81
C LEU A 109 -4.07 -6.13 -2.75
N VAL A 110 -3.22 -5.25 -3.32
CA VAL A 110 -3.50 -3.81 -3.35
C VAL A 110 -4.70 -3.51 -4.24
N GLY A 111 -4.78 -4.11 -5.42
CA GLY A 111 -5.89 -3.93 -6.34
C GLY A 111 -7.23 -4.33 -5.73
N ALA A 112 -7.30 -5.53 -5.11
CA ALA A 112 -8.50 -5.99 -4.42
C ALA A 112 -8.90 -5.04 -3.28
N SER A 113 -7.93 -4.59 -2.47
CA SER A 113 -8.18 -3.66 -1.36
C SER A 113 -8.70 -2.32 -1.86
N VAL A 114 -8.05 -1.72 -2.87
CA VAL A 114 -8.45 -0.43 -3.44
C VAL A 114 -9.82 -0.50 -4.10
N CYS A 115 -10.14 -1.61 -4.78
CA CYS A 115 -11.49 -1.81 -5.36
C CYS A 115 -12.58 -1.80 -4.30
N ALA A 116 -12.31 -2.32 -3.11
CA ALA A 116 -13.32 -2.45 -2.07
C ALA A 116 -13.50 -1.20 -1.22
N VAL A 117 -12.40 -0.54 -0.82
CA VAL A 117 -12.42 0.56 0.17
C VAL A 117 -11.88 1.88 -0.38
N GLY A 118 -11.45 1.91 -1.64
CA GLY A 118 -10.72 3.05 -2.19
C GLY A 118 -9.26 3.11 -1.73
N PRO A 119 -8.50 4.12 -2.20
CA PRO A 119 -7.08 4.26 -1.86
C PRO A 119 -6.89 4.76 -0.42
N ILE A 120 -6.30 3.94 0.43
CA ILE A 120 -5.87 4.33 1.78
C ILE A 120 -4.34 4.41 1.78
N GLY A 121 -3.81 5.62 1.98
CA GLY A 121 -2.37 5.89 1.91
C GLY A 121 -1.63 5.67 3.22
N PHE A 122 -0.29 5.69 3.15
CA PHE A 122 0.68 5.68 4.25
C PHE A 122 0.75 4.42 5.12
N VAL A 123 -0.32 3.63 5.28
CA VAL A 123 -0.35 2.44 6.13
C VAL A 123 0.74 1.44 5.73
N GLY A 124 0.90 1.20 4.42
CA GLY A 124 1.92 0.29 3.88
C GLY A 124 3.37 0.77 4.06
N LEU A 125 3.58 2.05 4.36
CA LEU A 125 4.89 2.60 4.70
C LEU A 125 5.14 2.59 6.21
N ILE A 126 4.13 2.93 7.00
CA ILE A 126 4.23 3.06 8.46
C ILE A 126 4.39 1.68 9.10
N ALA A 127 3.48 0.74 8.80
CA ALA A 127 3.44 -0.55 9.47
C ALA A 127 4.74 -1.36 9.32
N PRO A 128 5.28 -1.63 8.11
CA PRO A 128 6.50 -2.41 7.99
C PRO A 128 7.73 -1.68 8.54
N ASN A 129 7.73 -0.34 8.52
CA ASN A 129 8.85 0.42 9.05
C ASN A 129 8.93 0.33 10.59
N ILE A 130 7.79 0.44 11.26
CA ILE A 130 7.71 0.23 12.71
C ILE A 130 8.17 -1.19 13.05
N ILE A 131 7.65 -2.21 12.39
CA ILE A 131 8.01 -3.61 12.68
C ILE A 131 9.50 -3.87 12.44
N ARG A 132 10.10 -3.30 11.38
CA ARG A 132 11.55 -3.43 11.14
C ARG A 132 12.41 -2.87 12.25
N GLN A 133 11.98 -1.80 12.92
CA GLN A 133 12.73 -1.22 14.03
C GLN A 133 12.75 -2.14 15.25
N PHE A 134 11.73 -2.98 15.45
CA PHE A 134 11.64 -3.88 16.61
C PHE A 134 12.17 -5.29 16.33
N LEU A 135 11.92 -5.84 15.13
CA LEU A 135 12.21 -7.24 14.80
C LEU A 135 13.24 -7.42 13.66
N GLY A 136 13.76 -6.31 13.12
CA GLY A 136 14.73 -6.38 12.01
C GLY A 136 14.07 -6.74 10.67
N ASN A 137 14.87 -7.35 9.77
CA ASN A 137 14.51 -7.57 8.36
C ASN A 137 14.07 -9.01 8.05
N ASP A 138 13.67 -9.82 9.03
CA ASP A 138 13.18 -11.17 8.76
C ASP A 138 11.74 -11.10 8.21
N TYR A 139 11.59 -11.36 6.91
CA TYR A 139 10.30 -11.33 6.20
C TYR A 139 9.28 -12.32 6.73
N ARG A 140 9.69 -13.39 7.43
CA ARG A 140 8.78 -14.36 8.02
C ARG A 140 7.89 -13.74 9.10
N TRP A 141 8.47 -12.83 9.90
CA TRP A 141 7.78 -12.08 10.93
C TRP A 141 7.31 -10.72 10.45
N LEU A 142 8.10 -10.08 9.57
CA LEU A 142 7.80 -8.77 9.04
C LEU A 142 6.45 -8.74 8.31
N ILE A 143 6.16 -9.72 7.45
CA ILE A 143 4.92 -9.73 6.65
C ILE A 143 3.68 -9.86 7.55
N PRO A 144 3.51 -10.88 8.40
CA PRO A 144 2.29 -11.03 9.20
C PRO A 144 2.11 -9.93 10.24
N LEU A 145 3.19 -9.48 10.87
CA LEU A 145 3.09 -8.42 11.87
C LEU A 145 2.82 -7.05 11.25
N SER A 146 3.38 -6.77 10.07
CA SER A 146 3.03 -5.55 9.32
C SER A 146 1.57 -5.56 8.87
N ALA A 147 1.04 -6.71 8.46
CA ALA A 147 -0.36 -6.85 8.11
C ALA A 147 -1.26 -6.62 9.34
N ALA A 148 -0.93 -7.23 10.49
CA ALA A 148 -1.68 -7.03 11.73
C ALA A 148 -1.63 -5.58 12.21
N LEU A 149 -0.45 -4.95 12.22
CA LEU A 149 -0.30 -3.55 12.60
C LEU A 149 -1.02 -2.62 11.61
N GLY A 150 -0.94 -2.91 10.32
CA GLY A 150 -1.69 -2.17 9.29
C GLY A 150 -3.19 -2.23 9.51
N ALA A 151 -3.74 -3.39 9.85
CA ALA A 151 -5.15 -3.55 10.20
C ALA A 151 -5.53 -2.71 11.43
N VAL A 152 -4.70 -2.71 12.47
CA VAL A 152 -4.93 -1.87 13.68
C VAL A 152 -4.90 -0.38 13.34
N ILE A 153 -3.97 0.07 12.50
CA ILE A 153 -3.89 1.47 12.06
C ILE A 153 -5.14 1.86 11.29
N VAL A 154 -5.60 1.03 10.35
CA VAL A 154 -6.79 1.32 9.54
C VAL A 154 -8.05 1.33 10.39
N LEU A 155 -8.22 0.37 11.31
CA LEU A 155 -9.35 0.35 12.25
C LEU A 155 -9.33 1.56 13.19
N GLY A 156 -8.16 1.93 13.70
CA GLY A 156 -8.00 3.13 14.53
C GLY A 156 -8.35 4.40 13.77
N ALA A 157 -7.93 4.52 12.51
CA ALA A 157 -8.27 5.66 11.66
C ALA A 157 -9.77 5.73 11.36
N ASP A 158 -10.44 4.59 11.13
CA ASP A 158 -11.88 4.53 10.91
C ASP A 158 -12.65 4.95 12.18
N LEU A 159 -12.24 4.45 13.35
CA LEU A 159 -12.83 4.87 14.62
C LEU A 159 -12.67 6.37 14.89
N LEU A 160 -11.48 6.90 14.65
CA LEU A 160 -11.21 8.34 14.80
C LEU A 160 -12.03 9.17 13.81
N SER A 161 -12.14 8.71 12.56
CA SER A 161 -12.91 9.42 11.53
C SER A 161 -14.39 9.54 11.91
N ARG A 162 -14.97 8.49 12.50
CA ARG A 162 -16.35 8.48 13.00
C ARG A 162 -16.53 9.33 14.26
N ALA A 163 -15.53 9.37 15.15
CA ALA A 163 -15.60 10.12 16.39
C ALA A 163 -15.49 11.63 16.20
N VAL A 164 -14.69 12.09 15.24
CA VAL A 164 -14.38 13.51 15.04
C VAL A 164 -15.51 14.27 14.34
N ALA A 165 -16.24 13.66 13.45
CA ALA A 165 -17.17 14.37 12.57
C ALA A 165 -18.64 13.92 12.71
N PHE A 166 -19.00 13.23 13.79
CA PHE A 166 -20.39 12.82 14.00
C PHE A 166 -21.36 14.02 13.87
N PRO A 167 -22.46 13.94 13.07
CA PRO A 167 -22.99 12.76 12.35
C PRO A 167 -22.46 12.58 10.90
N VAL A 168 -21.50 13.35 10.45
CA VAL A 168 -20.93 13.28 9.10
C VAL A 168 -19.81 12.24 9.07
N GLU A 169 -19.87 11.28 8.14
CA GLU A 169 -18.82 10.28 7.96
C GLU A 169 -17.63 10.89 7.21
N THR A 170 -16.49 11.05 7.89
CA THR A 170 -15.24 11.42 7.23
C THR A 170 -14.54 10.17 6.69
N PRO A 171 -13.96 10.23 5.47
CA PRO A 171 -13.21 9.11 4.92
C PRO A 171 -11.99 8.76 5.78
N ALA A 172 -11.80 7.48 6.13
CA ALA A 172 -10.67 7.01 6.91
C ALA A 172 -9.31 7.30 6.25
N GLY A 173 -9.28 7.37 4.90
CA GLY A 173 -8.09 7.72 4.13
C GLY A 173 -7.56 9.12 4.42
N VAL A 174 -8.43 10.09 4.74
CA VAL A 174 -8.02 11.44 5.16
C VAL A 174 -7.28 11.39 6.49
N VAL A 175 -7.81 10.63 7.46
CA VAL A 175 -7.21 10.48 8.78
C VAL A 175 -5.84 9.80 8.69
N THR A 176 -5.74 8.72 7.90
CA THR A 176 -4.45 8.04 7.68
C THR A 176 -3.42 8.94 6.98
N ALA A 177 -3.84 9.81 6.06
CA ALA A 177 -2.96 10.76 5.41
C ALA A 177 -2.47 11.86 6.37
N LEU A 178 -3.36 12.41 7.22
CA LEU A 178 -3.02 13.43 8.21
C LEU A 178 -2.02 12.92 9.27
N ILE A 179 -2.14 11.66 9.67
CA ILE A 179 -1.22 11.03 10.62
C ILE A 179 0.05 10.56 9.91
N GLY A 180 -0.11 9.99 8.72
CA GLY A 180 0.96 9.35 7.98
C GLY A 180 1.98 10.31 7.38
N ALA A 181 1.55 11.46 6.87
CA ALA A 181 2.44 12.43 6.26
C ALA A 181 3.47 13.03 7.26
N PRO A 182 3.08 13.50 8.46
CA PRO A 182 4.02 13.96 9.47
C PRO A 182 4.96 12.84 9.96
N PHE A 183 4.42 11.63 10.16
CA PHE A 183 5.24 10.48 10.55
C PHE A 183 6.32 10.18 9.50
N PHE A 184 5.95 10.18 8.23
CA PHE A 184 6.90 9.95 7.14
C PHE A 184 7.96 11.04 7.04
N LEU A 185 7.59 12.31 7.21
CA LEU A 185 8.54 13.43 7.25
C LEU A 185 9.53 13.29 8.41
N PHE A 186 9.05 12.88 9.58
CA PHE A 186 9.91 12.63 10.73
C PHE A 186 10.89 11.48 10.47
N LEU A 187 10.42 10.41 9.84
CA LEU A 187 11.24 9.25 9.51
C LEU A 187 12.30 9.58 8.45
N ALA A 188 11.93 10.33 7.42
CA ALA A 188 12.83 10.76 6.36
C ALA A 188 13.98 11.64 6.89
N ARG A 189 13.74 12.42 7.95
CA ARG A 189 14.79 13.22 8.62
C ARG A 189 15.80 12.38 9.43
N ARG A 190 15.40 11.18 9.88
CA ARG A 190 16.30 10.29 10.63
C ARG A 190 17.21 9.43 9.75
N THR A 191 16.86 9.30 8.47
CA THR A 191 17.62 8.49 7.49
C THR A 191 18.54 9.33 6.60
N LEU A 192 18.51 10.65 6.73
CA LEU A 192 19.47 11.62 6.18
C LEU A 192 20.47 12.04 7.23
#